data_22323438c5de8eaceae982711c1e8d49
#
_entry.id   22323438c5de8eaceae982711c1e8d49
#
_cell.length_a   1.000
_cell.length_b   1.000
_cell.length_c   1.000
_cell.angle_alpha   90.00
_cell.angle_beta   90.00
_cell.angle_gamma   90.00
#
_symmetry.space_group_name_H-M   'P 1'
#
loop_
_entity.id
_entity.type
_entity.pdbx_description
1 polymer ?
#
loop_
_entity_poly.entity_id
_entity_poly.type
_entity_poly.pdbx_seq_one_letter_code
_entity_poly.pdbx_strand_id
1 'polypeptide(L)'
;MARKIFLLAGAAGAGKSTWVAAHPELADLTHSWDAERRKCGYITYTLDNQPALALSQNTSAESKAIRRVNDCVEENMRHGNTVFIDNMNVLLRNMKTFLEFARKYCYTAYLVDFQGELTLDELYARNRTREYTKRVPEEVIETAYNNH
;
A
#
# COMPACT_ATOMS: atom_id res chain seq x y z
N MET A 1 -18.84 11.06 -15.02
CA MET A 1 -17.72 11.10 -14.05
C MET A 1 -16.59 10.21 -14.53
N ALA A 2 -15.39 10.71 -14.44
CA ALA A 2 -14.24 9.90 -14.85
C ALA A 2 -13.97 8.78 -13.82
N ARG A 3 -13.81 7.57 -14.32
CA ARG A 3 -13.42 6.42 -13.51
C ARG A 3 -11.91 6.42 -13.41
N LYS A 4 -11.39 6.70 -12.23
CA LYS A 4 -9.94 6.84 -11.98
C LYS A 4 -9.49 6.00 -10.81
N ILE A 5 -8.38 5.29 -11.00
CA ILE A 5 -7.66 4.61 -9.92
C ILE A 5 -6.26 5.22 -9.81
N PHE A 6 -5.91 5.62 -8.60
CA PHE A 6 -4.60 6.20 -8.28
C PHE A 6 -3.78 5.19 -7.48
N LEU A 7 -2.68 4.75 -8.05
CA LEU A 7 -1.73 3.84 -7.39
C LEU A 7 -0.64 4.70 -6.76
N LEU A 8 -0.67 4.82 -5.43
CA LEU A 8 0.29 5.63 -4.69
C LEU A 8 1.59 4.83 -4.57
N ALA A 9 2.68 5.35 -5.13
CA ALA A 9 3.94 4.63 -5.25
C ALA A 9 5.05 5.24 -4.41
N GLY A 10 5.90 4.40 -3.88
CA GLY A 10 7.08 4.80 -3.13
C GLY A 10 7.34 3.87 -1.95
N ALA A 11 8.59 3.86 -1.48
CA ALA A 11 9.00 3.10 -0.32
C ALA A 11 8.34 3.64 0.96
N ALA A 12 8.40 2.84 2.03
CA ALA A 12 8.00 3.31 3.35
C ALA A 12 8.76 4.60 3.70
N GLY A 13 8.05 5.59 4.21
CA GLY A 13 8.63 6.91 4.53
C GLY A 13 8.57 7.92 3.39
N ALA A 14 8.10 7.54 2.21
CA ALA A 14 8.02 8.46 1.06
C ALA A 14 6.93 9.54 1.20
N GLY A 15 5.98 9.37 2.14
CA GLY A 15 4.94 10.36 2.39
C GLY A 15 3.52 9.93 2.05
N LYS A 16 3.33 8.69 1.58
CA LYS A 16 2.01 8.16 1.23
C LYS A 16 1.04 8.19 2.42
N SER A 17 1.46 7.67 3.56
CA SER A 17 0.62 7.61 4.77
C SER A 17 0.29 9.00 5.29
N THR A 18 1.23 9.94 5.20
CA THR A 18 1.01 11.34 5.58
C THR A 18 -0.07 11.97 4.69
N TRP A 19 0.01 11.72 3.38
CA TRP A 19 -0.98 12.22 2.44
C TRP A 19 -2.37 11.61 2.72
N VAL A 20 -2.43 10.29 2.95
CA VAL A 20 -3.69 9.60 3.26
C VAL A 20 -4.30 10.16 4.54
N ALA A 21 -3.49 10.36 5.58
CA ALA A 21 -3.97 10.91 6.85
C ALA A 21 -4.47 12.36 6.72
N ALA A 22 -3.93 13.12 5.77
CA ALA A 22 -4.36 14.48 5.49
C ALA A 22 -5.66 14.56 4.70
N HIS A 23 -6.16 13.42 4.18
CA HIS A 23 -7.36 13.36 3.36
C HIS A 23 -8.37 12.34 3.93
N PRO A 24 -8.87 12.56 5.16
CA PRO A 24 -9.81 11.62 5.79
C PRO A 24 -11.13 11.47 5.02
N GLU A 25 -11.49 12.45 4.21
CA GLU A 25 -12.67 12.38 3.33
C GLU A 25 -12.58 11.29 2.26
N LEU A 26 -11.36 10.81 2.00
CA LEU A 26 -11.10 9.75 1.01
C LEU A 26 -10.91 8.38 1.66
N ALA A 27 -11.12 8.26 2.97
CA ALA A 27 -10.83 7.02 3.71
C ALA A 27 -11.56 5.80 3.13
N ASP A 28 -12.84 5.94 2.78
CA ASP A 28 -13.64 4.84 2.22
C ASP A 28 -13.22 4.45 0.79
N LEU A 29 -12.43 5.29 0.14
CA LEU A 29 -11.95 5.08 -1.21
C LEU A 29 -10.49 4.66 -1.25
N THR A 30 -9.81 4.65 -0.11
CA THR A 30 -8.39 4.32 0.02
C THR A 30 -8.23 2.92 0.59
N HIS A 31 -7.44 2.10 -0.08
CA HIS A 31 -7.24 0.69 0.27
C HIS A 31 -5.77 0.38 0.44
N SER A 32 -5.44 -0.36 1.50
CA SER A 32 -4.06 -0.73 1.83
C SER A 32 -4.03 -2.14 2.40
N TRP A 33 -3.09 -2.96 1.92
CA TRP A 33 -2.87 -4.29 2.48
C TRP A 33 -2.46 -4.22 3.95
N ASP A 34 -1.57 -3.29 4.30
CA ASP A 34 -1.10 -3.15 5.68
C ASP A 34 -2.21 -2.73 6.63
N ALA A 35 -3.08 -1.82 6.21
CA ALA A 35 -4.22 -1.42 7.00
C ALA A 35 -5.17 -2.61 7.23
N GLU A 36 -5.40 -3.42 6.22
CA GLU A 36 -6.26 -4.59 6.32
C GLU A 36 -5.63 -5.68 7.20
N ARG A 37 -4.31 -5.88 7.10
CA ARG A 37 -3.58 -6.79 7.97
C ARG A 37 -3.71 -6.39 9.44
N ARG A 38 -3.60 -5.10 9.75
CA ARG A 38 -3.79 -4.60 11.12
C ARG A 38 -5.20 -4.88 11.64
N LYS A 39 -6.20 -4.76 10.79
CA LYS A 39 -7.58 -5.15 11.15
C LYS A 39 -7.68 -6.65 11.45
N CYS A 40 -6.85 -7.47 10.84
CA CYS A 40 -6.76 -8.91 11.10
C CYS A 40 -5.90 -9.23 12.33
N GLY A 41 -5.33 -8.24 12.99
CA GLY A 41 -4.63 -8.39 14.27
C GLY A 41 -3.14 -8.64 14.16
N TYR A 42 -2.49 -8.34 13.03
CA TYR A 42 -1.04 -8.54 12.92
C TYR A 42 -0.36 -7.44 12.08
N ILE A 43 0.96 -7.38 12.19
CA ILE A 43 1.82 -6.49 11.41
C ILE A 43 2.75 -7.33 10.52
N THR A 44 3.21 -6.73 9.44
CA THR A 44 4.02 -7.45 8.44
C THR A 44 5.42 -7.75 8.93
N TYR A 45 6.07 -6.80 9.62
CA TYR A 45 7.46 -6.93 10.08
C TYR A 45 7.61 -6.44 11.50
N THR A 46 8.63 -7.01 12.18
CA THR A 46 9.17 -6.47 13.44
C THR A 46 10.42 -5.65 13.12
N LEU A 47 10.91 -4.87 14.09
CA LEU A 47 12.14 -4.08 13.91
C LEU A 47 13.39 -4.94 13.75
N ASP A 48 13.33 -6.22 14.13
CA ASP A 48 14.46 -7.15 14.04
C ASP A 48 14.53 -7.87 12.71
N ASN A 49 13.93 -7.32 11.67
CA ASN A 49 13.86 -7.89 10.32
C ASN A 49 13.16 -9.25 10.24
N GLN A 50 12.38 -9.59 11.25
CA GLN A 50 11.62 -10.83 11.22
C GLN A 50 10.20 -10.57 10.74
N PRO A 51 9.64 -11.42 9.88
CA PRO A 51 8.22 -11.38 9.59
C PRO A 51 7.45 -11.53 10.90
N ALA A 52 6.37 -10.79 11.07
CA ALA A 52 5.53 -11.01 12.25
C ALA A 52 5.13 -12.49 12.32
N LEU A 53 5.23 -13.08 13.49
CA LEU A 53 5.00 -14.51 13.67
C LEU A 53 3.63 -14.92 13.15
N ALA A 54 2.63 -14.11 13.41
CA ALA A 54 1.26 -14.35 12.93
C ALA A 54 1.19 -14.41 11.41
N LEU A 55 1.91 -13.53 10.72
CA LEU A 55 1.94 -13.52 9.26
C LEU A 55 2.66 -14.74 8.70
N SER A 56 3.84 -15.07 9.25
CA SER A 56 4.64 -16.20 8.74
C SER A 56 3.96 -17.56 8.94
N GLN A 57 3.07 -17.67 9.93
CA GLN A 57 2.39 -18.92 10.27
C GLN A 57 0.93 -18.96 9.87
N ASN A 58 0.37 -17.86 9.36
CA ASN A 58 -1.05 -17.77 9.06
C ASN A 58 -1.32 -17.27 7.65
N THR A 59 -1.01 -18.13 6.67
CA THR A 59 -1.27 -17.85 5.25
C THR A 59 -2.74 -17.64 4.96
N SER A 60 -3.64 -18.26 5.73
CA SER A 60 -5.09 -18.06 5.57
C SER A 60 -5.50 -16.64 5.92
N ALA A 61 -4.93 -16.06 7.00
CA ALA A 61 -5.21 -14.68 7.38
C ALA A 61 -4.66 -13.70 6.34
N GLU A 62 -3.48 -13.96 5.81
CA GLU A 62 -2.88 -13.14 4.74
C GLU A 62 -3.75 -13.17 3.49
N SER A 63 -4.18 -14.35 3.04
CA SER A 63 -5.05 -14.50 1.90
C SER A 63 -6.39 -13.80 2.12
N LYS A 64 -6.93 -13.86 3.33
CA LYS A 64 -8.17 -13.19 3.70
C LYS A 64 -8.02 -11.67 3.62
N ALA A 65 -6.92 -11.12 4.14
CA ALA A 65 -6.67 -9.67 4.10
C ALA A 65 -6.57 -9.17 2.65
N ILE A 66 -5.82 -9.87 1.81
CA ILE A 66 -5.68 -9.53 0.39
C ILE A 66 -7.04 -9.61 -0.32
N ARG A 67 -7.82 -10.65 -0.05
CA ARG A 67 -9.15 -10.81 -0.65
C ARG A 67 -10.08 -9.68 -0.26
N ARG A 68 -10.06 -9.26 1.01
CA ARG A 68 -10.90 -8.16 1.49
C ARG A 68 -10.56 -6.85 0.78
N VAL A 69 -9.27 -6.56 0.61
CA VAL A 69 -8.84 -5.39 -0.16
C VAL A 69 -9.38 -5.46 -1.59
N ASN A 70 -9.18 -6.60 -2.26
CA ASN A 70 -9.63 -6.77 -3.63
C ASN A 70 -11.16 -6.63 -3.76
N ASP A 71 -11.91 -7.21 -2.85
CA ASP A 71 -13.38 -7.13 -2.85
C ASP A 71 -13.85 -5.68 -2.64
N CYS A 72 -13.23 -4.94 -1.74
CA CYS A 72 -13.57 -3.54 -1.48
C CYS A 72 -13.23 -2.65 -2.68
N VAL A 73 -12.08 -2.88 -3.31
CA VAL A 73 -11.69 -2.15 -4.53
C VAL A 73 -12.69 -2.42 -5.65
N GLU A 74 -13.01 -3.66 -5.87
CA GLU A 74 -13.95 -4.05 -6.92
C GLU A 74 -15.34 -3.48 -6.67
N GLU A 75 -15.79 -3.47 -5.44
CA GLU A 75 -17.08 -2.89 -5.05
C GLU A 75 -17.12 -1.39 -5.37
N ASN A 76 -16.06 -0.66 -5.01
CA ASN A 76 -15.95 0.76 -5.35
C ASN A 76 -15.97 0.99 -6.87
N MET A 77 -15.32 0.12 -7.63
CA MET A 77 -15.29 0.23 -9.08
C MET A 77 -16.64 -0.07 -9.73
N ARG A 78 -17.40 -1.01 -9.18
CA ARG A 78 -18.77 -1.28 -9.65
C ARG A 78 -19.66 -0.05 -9.53
N HIS A 79 -19.43 0.76 -8.51
CA HIS A 79 -20.17 2.01 -8.28
C HIS A 79 -19.59 3.22 -9.01
N GLY A 80 -18.49 3.05 -9.76
CA GLY A 80 -17.86 4.15 -10.49
C GLY A 80 -17.11 5.13 -9.59
N ASN A 81 -16.78 4.75 -8.36
CA ASN A 81 -16.05 5.61 -7.43
C ASN A 81 -14.58 5.71 -7.80
N THR A 82 -13.97 6.87 -7.51
CA THR A 82 -12.52 7.02 -7.55
C THR A 82 -11.89 6.11 -6.51
N VAL A 83 -10.77 5.45 -6.86
CA VAL A 83 -10.10 4.48 -5.99
C VAL A 83 -8.64 4.88 -5.78
N PHE A 84 -8.16 4.77 -4.55
CA PHE A 84 -6.76 5.01 -4.18
C PHE A 84 -6.17 3.73 -3.58
N ILE A 85 -5.01 3.31 -4.05
CA ILE A 85 -4.30 2.14 -3.54
C ILE A 85 -3.03 2.60 -2.83
N ASP A 86 -3.02 2.47 -1.52
CA ASP A 86 -1.89 2.86 -0.66
C ASP A 86 -1.03 1.64 -0.32
N ASN A 87 -0.27 1.18 -1.30
CA ASN A 87 0.77 0.17 -1.15
C ASN A 87 2.07 0.76 -1.68
N MET A 88 3.18 0.02 -1.65
CA MET A 88 4.42 0.58 -2.21
C MET A 88 4.35 0.77 -3.72
N ASN A 89 3.68 -0.14 -4.43
CA ASN A 89 3.42 -0.05 -5.88
C ASN A 89 4.68 0.23 -6.73
N VAL A 90 5.83 -0.29 -6.31
CA VAL A 90 7.08 -0.11 -7.03
C VAL A 90 7.36 -1.24 -8.03
N LEU A 91 6.69 -2.38 -7.87
CA LEU A 91 6.81 -3.52 -8.77
C LEU A 91 5.49 -3.75 -9.51
N LEU A 92 5.58 -4.00 -10.80
CA LEU A 92 4.39 -4.24 -11.63
C LEU A 92 3.53 -5.39 -11.08
N ARG A 93 4.17 -6.46 -10.59
CA ARG A 93 3.46 -7.61 -10.01
C ARG A 93 2.53 -7.23 -8.84
N ASN A 94 2.90 -6.19 -8.07
CA ASN A 94 2.09 -5.73 -6.94
C ASN A 94 0.87 -4.92 -7.37
N MET A 95 0.91 -4.41 -8.59
CA MET A 95 -0.18 -3.60 -9.16
C MET A 95 -1.09 -4.38 -10.10
N LYS A 96 -0.67 -5.59 -10.50
CA LYS A 96 -1.29 -6.35 -11.58
C LYS A 96 -2.80 -6.53 -11.40
N THR A 97 -3.24 -6.97 -10.22
CA THR A 97 -4.65 -7.20 -9.94
C THR A 97 -5.48 -5.92 -10.10
N PHE A 98 -4.95 -4.81 -9.61
CA PHE A 98 -5.65 -3.52 -9.69
C PHE A 98 -5.70 -2.99 -11.12
N LEU A 99 -4.66 -3.23 -11.91
CA LEU A 99 -4.64 -2.87 -13.33
C LEU A 99 -5.62 -3.73 -14.13
N GLU A 100 -5.77 -5.01 -13.77
CA GLU A 100 -6.77 -5.90 -14.37
C GLU A 100 -8.19 -5.42 -14.03
N PHE A 101 -8.44 -5.00 -12.79
CA PHE A 101 -9.72 -4.40 -12.41
C PHE A 101 -9.97 -3.11 -13.19
N ALA A 102 -8.95 -2.27 -13.35
CA ALA A 102 -9.08 -1.03 -14.12
C ALA A 102 -9.54 -1.33 -15.55
N ARG A 103 -8.96 -2.35 -16.17
CA ARG A 103 -9.37 -2.77 -17.52
C ARG A 103 -10.81 -3.28 -17.51
N LYS A 104 -11.16 -4.13 -16.55
CA LYS A 104 -12.49 -4.75 -16.46
C LYS A 104 -13.60 -3.70 -16.30
N TYR A 105 -13.37 -2.68 -15.51
CA TYR A 105 -14.37 -1.66 -15.18
C TYR A 105 -14.19 -0.34 -15.93
N CYS A 106 -13.30 -0.32 -16.92
CA CYS A 106 -13.02 0.87 -17.76
C CYS A 106 -12.51 2.06 -16.95
N TYR A 107 -11.60 1.81 -16.02
CA TYR A 107 -10.92 2.84 -15.25
C TYR A 107 -9.62 3.26 -15.92
N THR A 108 -9.29 4.54 -15.78
CA THR A 108 -7.97 5.05 -16.13
C THR A 108 -7.08 4.97 -14.91
N ALA A 109 -5.91 4.33 -15.04
CA ALA A 109 -4.97 4.14 -13.95
C ALA A 109 -3.87 5.20 -13.99
N TYR A 110 -3.56 5.77 -12.83
CA TYR A 110 -2.51 6.76 -12.64
C TYR A 110 -1.54 6.25 -11.58
N LEU A 111 -0.24 6.37 -11.85
CA LEU A 111 0.81 6.12 -10.87
C LEU A 111 1.20 7.47 -10.25
N VAL A 112 1.03 7.59 -8.94
CA VAL A 112 1.41 8.80 -8.20
C VAL A 112 2.71 8.52 -7.46
N ASP A 113 3.80 9.13 -7.91
CA ASP A 113 5.14 8.90 -7.38
C ASP A 113 5.41 9.81 -6.18
N PHE A 114 5.34 9.24 -4.97
CA PHE A 114 5.66 9.95 -3.74
C PHE A 114 7.16 9.93 -3.42
N GLN A 115 7.91 8.98 -3.99
CA GLN A 115 9.33 8.88 -3.73
C GLN A 115 10.11 9.97 -4.46
N GLY A 116 9.81 10.18 -5.76
CA GLY A 116 10.42 11.22 -6.56
C GLY A 116 11.95 11.18 -6.48
N GLU A 117 12.53 12.29 -6.03
CA GLU A 117 13.97 12.46 -5.88
C GLU A 117 14.48 12.20 -4.46
N LEU A 118 13.65 11.63 -3.57
CA LEU A 118 14.08 11.31 -2.22
C LEU A 118 15.27 10.32 -2.26
N THR A 119 16.27 10.59 -1.41
CA THR A 119 17.42 9.69 -1.27
C THR A 119 17.07 8.55 -0.32
N LEU A 120 17.86 7.46 -0.41
CA LEU A 120 17.72 6.33 0.49
C LEU A 120 17.89 6.75 1.97
N ASP A 121 18.87 7.62 2.25
CA ASP A 121 19.10 8.12 3.60
C ASP A 121 17.92 8.93 4.14
N GLU A 122 17.28 9.72 3.31
CA GLU A 122 16.06 10.45 3.68
C GLU A 122 14.92 9.50 4.03
N LEU A 123 14.76 8.43 3.26
CA LEU A 123 13.75 7.41 3.52
C LEU A 123 14.03 6.69 4.84
N TYR A 124 15.29 6.34 5.12
CA TYR A 124 15.67 5.74 6.41
C TYR A 124 15.35 6.67 7.57
N ALA A 125 15.70 7.96 7.46
CA ALA A 125 15.43 8.94 8.49
C ALA A 125 13.94 9.05 8.78
N ARG A 126 13.11 9.11 7.74
CA ARG A 126 11.65 9.18 7.88
C ARG A 126 11.10 7.92 8.54
N ASN A 127 11.61 6.74 8.17
CA ASN A 127 11.18 5.48 8.77
C ASN A 127 11.43 5.46 10.28
N ARG A 128 12.56 6.00 10.73
CA ARG A 128 12.92 6.06 12.16
C ARG A 128 11.97 6.95 12.98
N THR A 129 11.28 7.87 12.35
CA THR A 129 10.32 8.76 13.02
C THR A 129 8.91 8.19 13.08
N ARG A 130 8.63 7.07 12.40
CA ARG A 130 7.31 6.45 12.38
C ARG A 130 7.02 5.73 13.70
N GLU A 131 5.73 5.52 13.99
CA GLU A 131 5.34 4.63 15.09
C GLU A 131 6.01 3.26 14.93
N TYR A 132 6.39 2.65 16.07
CA TYR A 132 7.09 1.38 16.07
C TYR A 132 6.40 0.32 15.18
N THR A 133 5.07 0.19 15.31
CA THR A 133 4.30 -0.80 14.57
C THR A 133 4.23 -0.53 13.06
N LYS A 134 4.59 0.68 12.64
CA LYS A 134 4.57 1.08 11.23
C LYS A 134 5.95 1.10 10.60
N ARG A 135 7.02 0.99 11.41
CA ARG A 135 8.37 0.94 10.88
C ARG A 135 8.61 -0.37 10.14
N VAL A 136 9.42 -0.28 9.09
CA VAL A 136 9.84 -1.46 8.33
C VAL A 136 11.36 -1.59 8.42
N PRO A 137 11.91 -2.81 8.23
CA PRO A 137 13.36 -2.99 8.16
C PRO A 137 13.96 -2.15 7.02
N GLU A 138 15.15 -1.61 7.25
CA GLU A 138 15.82 -0.77 6.24
C GLU A 138 16.06 -1.52 4.94
N GLU A 139 16.27 -2.82 4.97
CA GLU A 139 16.41 -3.66 3.78
C GLU A 139 15.17 -3.63 2.89
N VAL A 140 13.98 -3.55 3.49
CA VAL A 140 12.73 -3.45 2.75
C VAL A 140 12.67 -2.10 2.02
N ILE A 141 13.09 -1.04 2.67
CA ILE A 141 13.15 0.30 2.07
C ILE A 141 14.16 0.33 0.92
N GLU A 142 15.35 -0.25 1.13
CA GLU A 142 16.38 -0.32 0.11
C GLU A 142 15.91 -1.08 -1.12
N THR A 143 15.27 -2.22 -0.93
CA THR A 143 14.72 -3.02 -2.03
C THR A 143 13.67 -2.22 -2.81
N ALA A 144 12.77 -1.55 -2.13
CA ALA A 144 11.75 -0.70 -2.78
C ALA A 144 12.39 0.47 -3.52
N TYR A 145 13.41 1.10 -2.93
CA TYR A 145 14.15 2.20 -3.53
C TYR A 145 14.83 1.75 -4.83
N ASN A 146 15.49 0.60 -4.80
CA ASN A 146 16.19 0.08 -5.98
C ASN A 146 15.26 -0.35 -7.11
N ASN A 147 13.99 -0.59 -6.81
CA ASN A 147 12.97 -0.95 -7.80
C ASN A 147 12.13 0.24 -8.27
N HIS A 148 12.39 1.41 -7.72
CA HIS A 148 11.73 2.64 -8.15
C HIS A 148 12.27 3.12 -9.52
#